data_36969b34a4d2987aacd4ad998dbcc701
#
_entry.id   36969b34a4d2987aacd4ad998dbcc701
#
_cell.length_a   1.000
_cell.length_b   1.000
_cell.length_c   1.000
_cell.angle_alpha   90.00
_cell.angle_beta   90.00
_cell.angle_gamma   90.00
#
_symmetry.space_group_name_H-M   'P 1'
#
loop_
_entity.id
_entity.type
_entity.pdbx_description
1 polymer ?
#
loop_
_entity_poly.entity_id
_entity_poly.type
_entity_poly.pdbx_seq_one_letter_code
_entity_poly.pdbx_strand_id
1 'polypeptide(L)'
;MLHPASVQGRFLIWQVAGRMFLDAPCFGGGSFAALYMPAQGAWLEAHPGSSFAMVAGNNEHVFNEFLRVACETGIVGLLLFVGLVVTCFYFAAKGNRISRFTGGILVVILAFGLFSYPLSVEVVGAIAIISLAVISRDARHAREWVVSLDNSFTFILRIAVVLFVFVLTIEYYHEKKADVLLTKTRGTEPVNWNELKTCYERLGGNPDFVLCYGRTLFTRGEFSNALPVLERGFLLRPTSELVCDLGRCYMYRGQWKEAEQKYRLAANMVPAYITPRHLLFKLYDMQGMSREAGQEAEYMLTMPVKIVNSSVIRARGQARAFLKSKE
;
A
#
# COMPACT_ATOMS: atom_id res chain seq x y z
N MET A 1 17.15 -17.35 11.21
CA MET A 1 17.30 -16.13 12.04
C MET A 1 16.68 -14.95 11.30
N LEU A 2 15.82 -14.18 11.94
CA LEU A 2 15.27 -12.93 11.34
C LEU A 2 16.41 -11.91 11.23
N HIS A 3 16.60 -11.32 10.05
CA HIS A 3 17.62 -10.31 9.84
C HIS A 3 17.27 -9.07 10.70
N PRO A 4 18.20 -8.51 11.50
CA PRO A 4 17.92 -7.40 12.43
C PRO A 4 17.19 -6.22 11.78
N ALA A 5 17.53 -5.87 10.55
CA ALA A 5 16.87 -4.81 9.80
C ALA A 5 15.39 -5.11 9.49
N SER A 6 15.00 -6.38 9.29
CA SER A 6 13.60 -6.77 9.07
C SER A 6 12.76 -6.60 10.34
N VAL A 7 13.33 -6.88 11.49
CA VAL A 7 12.66 -6.67 12.80
C VAL A 7 12.49 -5.18 13.08
N GLN A 8 13.54 -4.39 12.90
CA GLN A 8 13.49 -2.93 13.07
C GLN A 8 12.48 -2.27 12.13
N GLY A 9 12.39 -2.75 10.87
CA GLY A 9 11.40 -2.25 9.93
C GLY A 9 9.97 -2.50 10.40
N ARG A 10 9.67 -3.67 10.99
CA ARG A 10 8.36 -3.96 11.57
C ARG A 10 8.05 -3.09 12.79
N PHE A 11 9.03 -2.81 13.64
CA PHE A 11 8.83 -1.90 14.77
C PHE A 11 8.48 -0.48 14.31
N LEU A 12 9.14 0.04 13.27
CA LEU A 12 8.76 1.32 12.67
C LEU A 12 7.29 1.27 12.18
N ILE A 13 6.93 0.22 11.42
CA ILE A 13 5.57 0.08 10.90
C ILE A 13 4.55 0.08 12.05
N TRP A 14 4.80 -0.66 13.11
CA TRP A 14 3.87 -0.74 14.24
C TRP A 14 3.78 0.56 15.04
N GLN A 15 4.88 1.31 15.18
CA GLN A 15 4.85 2.64 15.82
C GLN A 15 4.01 3.63 15.01
N VAL A 16 4.24 3.69 13.69
CA VAL A 16 3.46 4.55 12.80
C VAL A 16 1.98 4.12 12.77
N ALA A 17 1.71 2.82 12.66
CA ALA A 17 0.35 2.28 12.69
C ALA A 17 -0.37 2.57 14.02
N GLY A 18 0.34 2.44 15.15
CA GLY A 18 -0.19 2.83 16.46
C GLY A 18 -0.58 4.30 16.52
N ARG A 19 0.22 5.19 15.91
CA ARG A 19 -0.12 6.62 15.80
C ARG A 19 -1.35 6.83 14.91
N MET A 20 -1.41 6.19 13.75
CA MET A 20 -2.58 6.25 12.86
C MET A 20 -3.86 5.81 13.58
N PHE A 21 -3.81 4.77 14.40
CA PHE A 21 -4.95 4.34 15.23
C PHE A 21 -5.34 5.42 16.24
N LEU A 22 -4.37 6.06 16.91
CA LEU A 22 -4.64 7.12 17.88
C LEU A 22 -5.22 8.39 17.23
N ASP A 23 -4.90 8.66 15.97
CA ASP A 23 -5.45 9.80 15.23
C ASP A 23 -6.92 9.56 14.79
N ALA A 24 -7.37 8.30 14.67
CA ALA A 24 -8.75 7.93 14.33
C ALA A 24 -9.25 6.70 15.13
N PRO A 25 -9.38 6.78 16.48
CA PRO A 25 -9.51 5.61 17.33
C PRO A 25 -10.88 4.91 17.24
N CYS A 26 -11.95 5.62 16.92
CA CYS A 26 -13.31 5.05 16.96
C CYS A 26 -13.61 4.19 15.71
N PHE A 27 -13.45 4.77 14.52
CA PHE A 27 -13.86 4.15 13.25
C PHE A 27 -12.70 3.93 12.27
N GLY A 28 -11.46 4.23 12.68
CA GLY A 28 -10.26 4.09 11.86
C GLY A 28 -10.12 5.15 10.78
N GLY A 29 -8.98 5.13 10.10
CA GLY A 29 -8.64 6.07 9.02
C GLY A 29 -9.01 5.58 7.61
N GLY A 30 -9.46 4.34 7.47
CA GLY A 30 -9.64 3.68 6.18
C GLY A 30 -8.39 2.89 5.76
N SER A 31 -8.18 2.70 4.44
CA SER A 31 -7.13 1.83 3.91
C SER A 31 -5.73 2.16 4.45
N PHE A 32 -5.11 1.19 5.10
CA PHE A 32 -3.73 1.31 5.58
C PHE A 32 -2.75 1.61 4.44
N ALA A 33 -2.87 0.91 3.32
CA ALA A 33 -1.99 1.09 2.17
C ALA A 33 -2.04 2.52 1.59
N ALA A 34 -3.20 3.18 1.67
CA ALA A 34 -3.37 4.55 1.21
C ALA A 34 -2.76 5.60 2.16
N LEU A 35 -2.78 5.35 3.47
CA LEU A 35 -2.45 6.36 4.48
C LEU A 35 -1.05 6.17 5.10
N TYR A 36 -0.50 4.95 5.06
CA TYR A 36 0.71 4.63 5.81
C TYR A 36 1.94 5.43 5.36
N MET A 37 2.21 5.52 4.07
CA MET A 37 3.45 6.14 3.60
C MET A 37 3.56 7.64 3.93
N PRO A 38 2.50 8.46 3.75
CA PRO A 38 2.51 9.84 4.27
C PRO A 38 2.68 9.92 5.79
N ALA A 39 2.03 9.01 6.54
CA ALA A 39 2.17 8.94 8.00
C ALA A 39 3.59 8.55 8.42
N GLN A 40 4.24 7.60 7.72
CA GLN A 40 5.66 7.27 7.92
C GLN A 40 6.55 8.49 7.69
N GLY A 41 6.29 9.26 6.62
CA GLY A 41 7.03 10.47 6.31
C GLY A 41 6.89 11.51 7.43
N ALA A 42 5.68 11.77 7.89
CA ALA A 42 5.42 12.70 9.00
C ALA A 42 6.06 12.23 10.32
N TRP A 43 6.02 10.92 10.59
CA TRP A 43 6.66 10.35 11.78
C TRP A 43 8.16 10.53 11.75
N LEU A 44 8.82 10.24 10.62
CA LEU A 44 10.27 10.37 10.46
C LEU A 44 10.72 11.85 10.47
N GLU A 45 9.91 12.75 9.95
CA GLU A 45 10.15 14.20 10.03
C GLU A 45 10.12 14.70 11.49
N ALA A 46 9.18 14.17 12.30
CA ALA A 46 9.08 14.49 13.72
C ALA A 46 10.20 13.85 14.58
N HIS A 47 10.91 12.83 14.04
CA HIS A 47 11.98 12.12 14.74
C HIS A 47 13.29 12.15 13.95
N PRO A 48 13.88 13.33 13.74
CA PRO A 48 15.13 13.47 12.97
C PRO A 48 16.27 12.70 13.66
N GLY A 49 17.07 11.99 12.85
CA GLY A 49 18.17 11.16 13.36
C GLY A 49 17.76 9.79 13.89
N SER A 50 16.50 9.40 13.75
CA SER A 50 16.02 8.08 14.14
C SER A 50 16.77 6.97 13.38
N SER A 51 17.20 5.92 14.09
CA SER A 51 17.81 4.72 13.49
C SER A 51 16.88 4.01 12.50
N PHE A 52 15.57 4.26 12.58
CA PHE A 52 14.58 3.71 11.65
C PHE A 52 14.66 4.33 10.25
N ALA A 53 15.27 5.49 10.07
CA ALA A 53 15.43 6.12 8.75
C ALA A 53 16.08 5.18 7.72
N MET A 54 17.03 4.33 8.16
CA MET A 54 17.72 3.37 7.29
C MET A 54 16.87 2.15 6.94
N VAL A 55 15.91 1.77 7.78
CA VAL A 55 15.05 0.61 7.51
C VAL A 55 13.70 1.01 6.87
N ALA A 56 13.38 2.29 6.93
CA ALA A 56 12.18 2.83 6.29
C ALA A 56 12.14 2.51 4.78
N GLY A 57 11.02 2.00 4.30
CA GLY A 57 10.81 1.61 2.90
C GLY A 57 9.36 1.81 2.49
N ASN A 58 9.04 1.55 1.23
CA ASN A 58 7.65 1.49 0.80
C ASN A 58 7.00 0.25 1.40
N ASN A 59 5.94 0.45 2.15
CA ASN A 59 5.19 -0.61 2.81
C ASN A 59 3.69 -0.42 2.57
N GLU A 60 2.99 -1.53 2.37
CA GLU A 60 1.53 -1.59 2.19
C GLU A 60 0.85 -2.51 3.20
N HIS A 61 1.65 -3.19 4.04
CA HIS A 61 1.17 -4.13 5.03
C HIS A 61 1.65 -3.78 6.44
N VAL A 62 0.77 -3.96 7.43
CA VAL A 62 1.08 -3.70 8.85
C VAL A 62 1.94 -4.82 9.46
N PHE A 63 1.96 -6.02 8.87
CA PHE A 63 2.53 -7.25 9.44
C PHE A 63 1.92 -7.62 10.82
N ASN A 64 0.68 -7.23 11.04
CA ASN A 64 -0.15 -7.62 12.17
C ASN A 64 -1.62 -7.35 11.80
N GLU A 65 -2.43 -8.40 11.67
CA GLU A 65 -3.83 -8.31 11.23
C GLU A 65 -4.71 -7.55 12.23
N PHE A 66 -4.47 -7.70 13.52
CA PHE A 66 -5.25 -7.00 14.54
C PHE A 66 -4.98 -5.50 14.50
N LEU A 67 -3.71 -5.12 14.35
CA LEU A 67 -3.34 -3.71 14.23
C LEU A 67 -3.82 -3.13 12.90
N ARG A 68 -3.84 -3.91 11.81
CA ARG A 68 -4.44 -3.50 10.53
C ARG A 68 -5.92 -3.17 10.71
N VAL A 69 -6.69 -4.10 11.28
CA VAL A 69 -8.12 -3.89 11.55
C VAL A 69 -8.32 -2.66 12.46
N ALA A 70 -7.50 -2.50 13.49
CA ALA A 70 -7.58 -1.33 14.38
C ALA A 70 -7.32 -0.01 13.62
N CYS A 71 -6.31 0.06 12.76
CA CYS A 71 -6.02 1.25 11.96
C CYS A 71 -7.11 1.57 10.94
N GLU A 72 -7.64 0.53 10.26
CA GLU A 72 -8.60 0.70 9.18
C GLU A 72 -10.02 0.96 9.65
N THR A 73 -10.44 0.34 10.76
CA THR A 73 -11.85 0.34 11.24
C THR A 73 -12.02 0.78 12.70
N GLY A 74 -10.93 1.18 13.35
CA GLY A 74 -10.93 1.66 14.73
C GLY A 74 -11.24 0.57 15.75
N ILE A 75 -11.52 1.00 16.98
CA ILE A 75 -11.85 0.10 18.10
C ILE A 75 -13.15 -0.65 17.84
N VAL A 76 -14.11 -0.03 17.15
CA VAL A 76 -15.41 -0.65 16.84
C VAL A 76 -15.19 -1.87 15.93
N GLY A 77 -14.44 -1.72 14.83
CA GLY A 77 -14.15 -2.84 13.96
C GLY A 77 -13.26 -3.90 14.60
N LEU A 78 -12.29 -3.48 15.44
CA LEU A 78 -11.45 -4.42 16.18
C LEU A 78 -12.28 -5.27 17.15
N LEU A 79 -13.22 -4.66 17.90
CA LEU A 79 -14.10 -5.41 18.82
C LEU A 79 -15.01 -6.38 18.07
N LEU A 80 -15.56 -5.97 16.90
CA LEU A 80 -16.35 -6.86 16.05
C LEU A 80 -15.51 -8.02 15.50
N PHE A 81 -14.28 -7.75 15.07
CA PHE A 81 -13.36 -8.78 14.59
C PHE A 81 -13.00 -9.78 15.69
N VAL A 82 -12.64 -9.30 16.89
CA VAL A 82 -12.32 -10.16 18.03
C VAL A 82 -13.57 -10.93 18.46
N GLY A 83 -14.74 -10.30 18.51
CA GLY A 83 -16.02 -10.96 18.80
C GLY A 83 -16.34 -12.09 17.82
N LEU A 84 -16.11 -11.87 16.52
CA LEU A 84 -16.25 -12.91 15.50
C LEU A 84 -15.29 -14.08 15.77
N VAL A 85 -14.01 -13.79 16.03
CA VAL A 85 -12.98 -14.81 16.33
C VAL A 85 -13.38 -15.64 17.54
N VAL A 86 -13.77 -15.00 18.65
CA VAL A 86 -14.20 -15.68 19.87
C VAL A 86 -15.43 -16.55 19.63
N THR A 87 -16.41 -16.03 18.89
CA THR A 87 -17.64 -16.76 18.52
C THR A 87 -17.31 -18.00 17.68
N CYS A 88 -16.42 -17.85 16.70
CA CYS A 88 -15.98 -18.96 15.86
C CYS A 88 -15.30 -20.07 16.68
N PHE A 89 -14.41 -19.71 17.60
CA PHE A 89 -13.76 -20.69 18.47
C PHE A 89 -14.72 -21.38 19.44
N TYR A 90 -15.67 -20.64 19.99
CA TYR A 90 -16.71 -21.21 20.84
C TYR A 90 -17.51 -22.29 20.10
N PHE A 91 -17.98 -22.00 18.89
CA PHE A 91 -18.73 -22.98 18.09
C PHE A 91 -17.83 -24.11 17.53
N ALA A 92 -16.60 -23.82 17.15
CA ALA A 92 -15.66 -24.86 16.75
C ALA A 92 -15.37 -25.87 17.86
N ALA A 93 -15.21 -25.40 19.11
CA ALA A 93 -14.96 -26.26 20.27
C ALA A 93 -16.16 -27.17 20.59
N LYS A 94 -17.39 -26.67 20.41
CA LYS A 94 -18.64 -27.41 20.66
C LYS A 94 -19.11 -28.23 19.46
N GLY A 95 -18.54 -27.98 18.26
CA GLY A 95 -18.91 -28.63 17.04
C GLY A 95 -18.37 -30.04 16.88
N ASN A 96 -18.63 -30.65 15.73
CA ASN A 96 -18.16 -31.97 15.37
C ASN A 96 -16.64 -32.00 15.13
N ARG A 97 -16.09 -33.17 14.77
CA ARG A 97 -14.66 -33.36 14.54
C ARG A 97 -14.13 -32.45 13.43
N ILE A 98 -14.93 -32.19 12.39
CA ILE A 98 -14.54 -31.35 11.25
C ILE A 98 -14.48 -29.86 11.69
N SER A 99 -15.47 -29.39 12.44
CA SER A 99 -15.48 -28.00 12.96
C SER A 99 -14.32 -27.73 13.92
N ARG A 100 -13.95 -28.71 14.77
CA ARG A 100 -12.75 -28.59 15.60
C ARG A 100 -11.48 -28.53 14.80
N PHE A 101 -11.36 -29.31 13.73
CA PHE A 101 -10.22 -29.30 12.83
C PHE A 101 -10.11 -27.94 12.10
N THR A 102 -11.21 -27.43 11.53
CA THR A 102 -11.22 -26.12 10.85
C THR A 102 -10.99 -24.96 11.83
N GLY A 103 -11.45 -25.08 13.08
CA GLY A 103 -11.09 -24.17 14.16
C GLY A 103 -9.58 -24.13 14.42
N GLY A 104 -8.91 -25.29 14.39
CA GLY A 104 -7.45 -25.38 14.46
C GLY A 104 -6.75 -24.67 13.30
N ILE A 105 -7.28 -24.76 12.09
CA ILE A 105 -6.75 -23.99 10.93
C ILE A 105 -6.84 -22.48 11.19
N LEU A 106 -7.98 -21.99 11.70
CA LEU A 106 -8.14 -20.57 12.04
C LEU A 106 -7.16 -20.12 13.13
N VAL A 107 -6.88 -20.96 14.14
CA VAL A 107 -5.85 -20.67 15.17
C VAL A 107 -4.51 -20.42 14.48
N VAL A 108 -4.10 -21.28 13.57
CA VAL A 108 -2.82 -21.13 12.85
C VAL A 108 -2.80 -19.85 12.02
N ILE A 109 -3.86 -19.57 11.26
CA ILE A 109 -3.96 -18.34 10.44
C ILE A 109 -3.85 -17.10 11.34
N LEU A 110 -4.57 -17.05 12.46
CA LEU A 110 -4.55 -15.91 13.37
C LEU A 110 -3.22 -15.77 14.12
N ALA A 111 -2.58 -16.88 14.50
CA ALA A 111 -1.24 -16.86 15.10
C ALA A 111 -0.20 -16.26 14.11
N PHE A 112 -0.26 -16.65 12.84
CA PHE A 112 0.53 -15.99 11.79
C PHE A 112 0.15 -14.53 11.61
N GLY A 113 -1.13 -14.20 11.77
CA GLY A 113 -1.65 -12.83 11.68
C GLY A 113 -1.10 -11.87 12.73
N LEU A 114 -0.51 -12.36 13.82
CA LEU A 114 0.19 -11.52 14.81
C LEU A 114 1.51 -10.93 14.28
N PHE A 115 2.13 -11.58 13.30
CA PHE A 115 3.45 -11.20 12.79
C PHE A 115 3.52 -11.11 11.24
N SER A 116 2.38 -11.27 10.57
CA SER A 116 2.27 -11.28 9.11
C SER A 116 0.90 -10.77 8.67
N TYR A 117 0.57 -10.96 7.38
CA TYR A 117 -0.68 -10.54 6.76
C TYR A 117 -1.39 -11.70 6.03
N PRO A 118 -1.65 -12.84 6.71
CA PRO A 118 -2.17 -14.05 6.07
C PRO A 118 -3.54 -13.84 5.41
N LEU A 119 -4.40 -12.96 5.96
CA LEU A 119 -5.73 -12.68 5.41
C LEU A 119 -5.68 -11.84 4.12
N SER A 120 -4.56 -11.19 3.84
CA SER A 120 -4.32 -10.48 2.56
C SER A 120 -3.84 -11.42 1.45
N VAL A 121 -3.53 -12.69 1.77
CA VAL A 121 -3.17 -13.71 0.79
C VAL A 121 -4.45 -14.43 0.35
N GLU A 122 -4.83 -14.30 -0.93
CA GLU A 122 -6.11 -14.75 -1.48
C GLU A 122 -6.45 -16.21 -1.09
N VAL A 123 -5.49 -17.14 -1.25
CA VAL A 123 -5.69 -18.56 -0.92
C VAL A 123 -5.95 -18.77 0.58
N VAL A 124 -5.21 -18.07 1.44
CA VAL A 124 -5.36 -18.18 2.90
C VAL A 124 -6.68 -17.55 3.34
N GLY A 125 -7.05 -16.41 2.76
CA GLY A 125 -8.36 -15.76 2.96
C GLY A 125 -9.52 -16.70 2.57
N ALA A 126 -9.42 -17.38 1.42
CA ALA A 126 -10.41 -18.36 0.99
C ALA A 126 -10.52 -19.53 1.97
N ILE A 127 -9.39 -20.07 2.46
CA ILE A 127 -9.36 -21.13 3.48
C ILE A 127 -10.03 -20.64 4.78
N ALA A 128 -9.78 -19.41 5.20
CA ALA A 128 -10.43 -18.82 6.38
C ALA A 128 -11.95 -18.75 6.20
N ILE A 129 -12.44 -18.26 5.05
CA ILE A 129 -13.86 -18.17 4.75
C ILE A 129 -14.52 -19.55 4.73
N ILE A 130 -13.90 -20.55 4.09
CA ILE A 130 -14.40 -21.93 4.07
C ILE A 130 -14.46 -22.50 5.50
N SER A 131 -13.42 -22.25 6.31
CA SER A 131 -13.40 -22.68 7.71
C SER A 131 -14.54 -22.07 8.52
N LEU A 132 -14.81 -20.78 8.34
CA LEU A 132 -15.95 -20.08 8.95
C LEU A 132 -17.29 -20.68 8.51
N ALA A 133 -17.46 -21.00 7.22
CA ALA A 133 -18.67 -21.61 6.67
C ALA A 133 -18.93 -23.02 7.27
N VAL A 134 -17.87 -23.83 7.43
CA VAL A 134 -17.97 -25.16 8.05
C VAL A 134 -18.37 -25.04 9.54
N ILE A 135 -17.75 -24.14 10.29
CA ILE A 135 -18.08 -23.93 11.71
C ILE A 135 -19.52 -23.41 11.87
N SER A 136 -19.95 -22.49 11.00
CA SER A 136 -21.30 -21.92 11.04
C SER A 136 -22.40 -22.95 10.77
N ARG A 137 -22.10 -23.98 9.97
CA ARG A 137 -23.03 -25.09 9.71
C ARG A 137 -23.37 -25.86 11.01
N ASP A 138 -22.38 -26.13 11.84
CA ASP A 138 -22.58 -26.86 13.09
C ASP A 138 -23.27 -25.97 14.17
N ALA A 139 -23.04 -24.67 14.11
CA ALA A 139 -23.65 -23.70 15.01
C ALA A 139 -25.19 -23.68 14.89
N ARG A 140 -25.76 -24.04 13.74
CA ARG A 140 -27.21 -24.12 13.52
C ARG A 140 -27.88 -25.20 14.38
N HIS A 141 -27.18 -26.25 14.76
CA HIS A 141 -27.71 -27.29 15.64
C HIS A 141 -27.79 -26.84 17.12
N ALA A 142 -27.15 -25.73 17.49
CA ALA A 142 -27.13 -25.26 18.87
C ALA A 142 -28.36 -24.41 19.26
N ARG A 143 -29.08 -23.85 18.31
CA ARG A 143 -30.35 -23.11 18.52
C ARG A 143 -31.08 -22.96 17.20
N GLU A 144 -32.20 -23.64 17.02
CA GLU A 144 -33.08 -23.47 15.85
C GLU A 144 -33.79 -22.11 15.91
N TRP A 145 -33.09 -21.07 15.47
CA TRP A 145 -33.77 -19.93 14.90
C TRP A 145 -34.09 -20.29 13.44
N VAL A 146 -35.12 -21.11 13.24
CA VAL A 146 -35.66 -21.34 11.92
C VAL A 146 -36.42 -20.08 11.54
N VAL A 147 -35.73 -19.11 10.92
CA VAL A 147 -36.39 -18.17 10.06
C VAL A 147 -36.84 -19.00 8.83
N SER A 148 -38.10 -19.38 8.79
CA SER A 148 -38.69 -19.97 7.58
C SER A 148 -38.72 -18.90 6.51
N LEU A 149 -37.61 -18.77 5.78
CA LEU A 149 -37.52 -17.92 4.60
C LEU A 149 -38.41 -18.57 3.53
N ASP A 150 -39.35 -17.80 3.03
CA ASP A 150 -40.17 -18.20 1.90
C ASP A 150 -39.30 -18.72 0.75
N ASN A 151 -39.77 -19.76 0.04
CA ASN A 151 -39.03 -20.37 -1.07
C ASN A 151 -38.61 -19.34 -2.12
N SER A 152 -39.43 -18.31 -2.33
CA SER A 152 -39.13 -17.19 -3.22
C SER A 152 -37.91 -16.37 -2.75
N PHE A 153 -37.77 -16.11 -1.45
CA PHE A 153 -36.64 -15.37 -0.89
C PHE A 153 -35.33 -16.17 -0.96
N THR A 154 -35.39 -17.49 -0.68
CA THR A 154 -34.21 -18.36 -0.82
C THR A 154 -33.77 -18.49 -2.27
N PHE A 155 -34.69 -18.47 -3.24
CA PHE A 155 -34.38 -18.46 -4.66
C PHE A 155 -33.72 -17.15 -5.08
N ILE A 156 -34.23 -15.98 -4.66
CA ILE A 156 -33.64 -14.68 -4.91
C ILE A 156 -32.23 -14.60 -4.31
N LEU A 157 -32.03 -15.07 -3.08
CA LEU A 157 -30.72 -15.10 -2.43
C LEU A 157 -29.70 -15.96 -3.20
N ARG A 158 -30.12 -17.13 -3.72
CA ARG A 158 -29.25 -17.97 -4.56
C ARG A 158 -28.86 -17.25 -5.86
N ILE A 159 -29.80 -16.59 -6.52
CA ILE A 159 -29.50 -15.78 -7.72
C ILE A 159 -28.54 -14.65 -7.36
N ALA A 160 -28.76 -13.94 -6.26
CA ALA A 160 -27.86 -12.86 -5.81
C ALA A 160 -26.43 -13.36 -5.56
N VAL A 161 -26.27 -14.54 -4.94
CA VAL A 161 -24.96 -15.18 -4.74
C VAL A 161 -24.29 -15.53 -6.06
N VAL A 162 -25.06 -16.13 -7.02
CA VAL A 162 -24.52 -16.47 -8.36
C VAL A 162 -24.09 -15.20 -9.11
N LEU A 163 -24.91 -14.15 -9.08
CA LEU A 163 -24.58 -12.86 -9.70
C LEU A 163 -23.34 -12.23 -9.04
N PHE A 164 -23.23 -12.30 -7.72
CA PHE A 164 -22.07 -11.81 -6.98
C PHE A 164 -20.79 -12.54 -7.38
N VAL A 165 -20.83 -13.89 -7.43
CA VAL A 165 -19.69 -14.71 -7.89
C VAL A 165 -19.33 -14.38 -9.35
N PHE A 166 -20.34 -14.16 -10.19
CA PHE A 166 -20.12 -13.78 -11.59
C PHE A 166 -19.42 -12.41 -11.71
N VAL A 167 -19.86 -11.41 -10.93
CA VAL A 167 -19.20 -10.09 -10.87
C VAL A 167 -17.76 -10.23 -10.41
N LEU A 168 -17.49 -10.98 -9.34
CA LEU A 168 -16.13 -11.22 -8.86
C LEU A 168 -15.25 -11.91 -9.91
N THR A 169 -15.82 -12.84 -10.69
CA THR A 169 -15.09 -13.53 -11.76
C THR A 169 -14.72 -12.55 -12.89
N ILE A 170 -15.63 -11.63 -13.23
CA ILE A 170 -15.36 -10.58 -14.23
C ILE A 170 -14.26 -9.64 -13.73
N GLU A 171 -14.32 -9.20 -12.47
CA GLU A 171 -13.28 -8.34 -11.87
C GLU A 171 -11.92 -9.05 -11.87
N TYR A 172 -11.87 -10.30 -11.44
CA TYR A 172 -10.66 -11.11 -11.48
C TYR A 172 -10.08 -11.26 -12.91
N TYR A 173 -10.94 -11.46 -13.91
CA TYR A 173 -10.49 -11.53 -15.31
C TYR A 173 -9.87 -10.21 -15.79
N HIS A 174 -10.47 -9.08 -15.42
CA HIS A 174 -9.93 -7.76 -15.76
C HIS A 174 -8.62 -7.47 -15.05
N GLU A 175 -8.48 -7.88 -13.80
CA GLU A 175 -7.24 -7.75 -13.03
C GLU A 175 -6.11 -8.58 -13.65
N LYS A 176 -6.38 -9.81 -14.05
CA LYS A 176 -5.41 -10.66 -14.77
C LYS A 176 -5.00 -10.08 -16.13
N LYS A 177 -5.95 -9.47 -16.84
CA LYS A 177 -5.63 -8.75 -18.10
C LYS A 177 -4.72 -7.55 -17.84
N ALA A 178 -4.90 -6.83 -16.73
CA ALA A 178 -4.02 -5.76 -16.31
C ALA A 178 -2.60 -6.24 -16.03
N ASP A 179 -2.47 -7.34 -15.29
CA ASP A 179 -1.16 -7.94 -14.96
C ASP A 179 -0.38 -8.31 -16.23
N VAL A 180 -1.06 -8.88 -17.23
CA VAL A 180 -0.46 -9.18 -18.52
C VAL A 180 0.00 -7.91 -19.24
N LEU A 181 -0.82 -6.85 -19.25
CA LEU A 181 -0.45 -5.57 -19.85
C LEU A 181 0.69 -4.90 -19.10
N LEU A 182 0.69 -4.94 -17.75
CA LEU A 182 1.78 -4.44 -16.92
C LEU A 182 3.09 -5.17 -17.20
N THR A 183 3.04 -6.47 -17.40
CA THR A 183 4.22 -7.27 -17.74
C THR A 183 4.77 -6.88 -19.12
N LYS A 184 3.91 -6.65 -20.09
CA LYS A 184 4.28 -6.15 -21.42
C LYS A 184 4.89 -4.74 -21.37
N THR A 185 4.32 -3.83 -20.54
CA THR A 185 4.87 -2.46 -20.41
C THR A 185 6.24 -2.42 -19.72
N ARG A 186 6.57 -3.43 -18.93
CA ARG A 186 7.89 -3.60 -18.30
C ARG A 186 8.91 -4.28 -19.22
N GLY A 187 8.44 -4.95 -20.27
CA GLY A 187 9.24 -5.60 -21.30
C GLY A 187 9.61 -4.64 -22.44
N THR A 188 10.27 -5.19 -23.45
CA THR A 188 10.67 -4.48 -24.71
C THR A 188 9.56 -4.50 -25.76
N GLU A 189 8.42 -5.11 -25.50
CA GLU A 189 7.32 -5.19 -26.44
C GLU A 189 6.58 -3.85 -26.59
N PRO A 190 6.20 -3.46 -27.83
CA PRO A 190 5.41 -2.26 -28.03
C PRO A 190 4.02 -2.40 -27.39
N VAL A 191 3.71 -1.51 -26.47
CA VAL A 191 2.41 -1.49 -25.80
C VAL A 191 1.40 -0.77 -26.66
N ASN A 192 0.25 -1.40 -26.90
CA ASN A 192 -0.86 -0.77 -27.58
C ASN A 192 -1.49 0.32 -26.67
N TRP A 193 -1.27 1.58 -27.07
CA TRP A 193 -1.75 2.75 -26.32
C TRP A 193 -3.27 2.76 -26.11
N ASN A 194 -4.05 2.42 -27.14
CA ASN A 194 -5.52 2.40 -27.06
C ASN A 194 -5.99 1.32 -26.07
N GLU A 195 -5.31 0.17 -26.05
CA GLU A 195 -5.61 -0.89 -25.10
C GLU A 195 -5.32 -0.46 -23.67
N LEU A 196 -4.18 0.21 -23.44
CA LEU A 196 -3.81 0.71 -22.12
C LEU A 196 -4.82 1.75 -21.59
N LYS A 197 -5.26 2.67 -22.45
CA LYS A 197 -6.27 3.68 -22.14
C LYS A 197 -7.62 3.04 -21.78
N THR A 198 -8.09 2.11 -22.59
CA THR A 198 -9.35 1.39 -22.35
C THR A 198 -9.30 0.59 -21.05
N CYS A 199 -8.15 -0.01 -20.73
CA CYS A 199 -7.95 -0.71 -19.48
C CYS A 199 -7.97 0.23 -18.28
N TYR A 200 -7.45 1.46 -18.39
CA TYR A 200 -7.46 2.43 -17.30
C TYR A 200 -8.89 2.80 -16.85
N GLU A 201 -9.83 2.90 -17.78
CA GLU A 201 -11.23 3.20 -17.45
C GLU A 201 -11.86 2.14 -16.52
N ARG A 202 -11.41 0.89 -16.62
CA ARG A 202 -11.88 -0.25 -15.82
C ARG A 202 -11.00 -0.53 -14.60
N LEU A 203 -9.71 -0.33 -14.72
CA LEU A 203 -8.68 -0.73 -13.74
C LEU A 203 -8.12 0.46 -12.94
N GLY A 204 -8.75 1.61 -13.05
CA GLY A 204 -8.34 2.80 -12.30
C GLY A 204 -8.41 2.66 -10.76
N GLY A 205 -8.83 1.51 -10.24
CA GLY A 205 -8.74 1.11 -8.84
C GLY A 205 -7.49 0.28 -8.51
N ASN A 206 -6.78 -0.26 -9.51
CA ASN A 206 -5.55 -1.02 -9.30
C ASN A 206 -4.34 -0.07 -9.21
N PRO A 207 -3.65 0.04 -8.06
CA PRO A 207 -2.59 1.01 -7.86
C PRO A 207 -1.38 0.78 -8.77
N ASP A 208 -1.02 -0.46 -9.09
CA ASP A 208 0.10 -0.80 -9.96
C ASP A 208 -0.20 -0.41 -11.40
N PHE A 209 -1.43 -0.65 -11.84
CA PHE A 209 -1.89 -0.26 -13.17
C PHE A 209 -1.92 1.27 -13.33
N VAL A 210 -2.47 1.97 -12.33
CA VAL A 210 -2.53 3.44 -12.32
C VAL A 210 -1.13 4.06 -12.36
N LEU A 211 -0.18 3.53 -11.59
CA LEU A 211 1.20 3.99 -11.61
C LEU A 211 1.85 3.76 -12.98
N CYS A 212 1.66 2.59 -13.56
CA CYS A 212 2.22 2.27 -14.88
C CYS A 212 1.64 3.18 -15.97
N TYR A 213 0.32 3.37 -15.98
CA TYR A 213 -0.35 4.24 -16.95
C TYR A 213 0.09 5.70 -16.79
N GLY A 214 0.14 6.21 -15.55
CA GLY A 214 0.61 7.56 -15.26
C GLY A 214 2.06 7.79 -15.72
N ARG A 215 2.96 6.84 -15.50
CA ARG A 215 4.34 6.88 -15.99
C ARG A 215 4.42 6.83 -17.50
N THR A 216 3.58 6.05 -18.15
CA THR A 216 3.54 5.99 -19.62
C THR A 216 3.09 7.34 -20.19
N LEU A 217 2.08 7.97 -19.63
CA LEU A 217 1.68 9.34 -20.00
C LEU A 217 2.83 10.34 -19.80
N PHE A 218 3.51 10.25 -18.65
CA PHE A 218 4.66 11.11 -18.34
C PHE A 218 5.79 10.95 -19.37
N THR A 219 6.16 9.72 -19.71
CA THR A 219 7.24 9.46 -20.69
C THR A 219 6.88 9.93 -22.11
N ARG A 220 5.60 10.05 -22.42
CA ARG A 220 5.09 10.62 -23.68
C ARG A 220 5.04 12.15 -23.68
N GLY A 221 5.39 12.79 -22.55
CA GLY A 221 5.31 14.24 -22.40
C GLY A 221 3.90 14.76 -22.12
N GLU A 222 2.93 13.88 -21.89
CA GLU A 222 1.53 14.22 -21.60
C GLU A 222 1.33 14.55 -20.12
N PHE A 223 2.09 15.53 -19.59
CA PHE A 223 2.13 15.85 -18.15
C PHE A 223 0.76 16.24 -17.56
N SER A 224 -0.06 16.94 -18.37
CA SER A 224 -1.41 17.35 -17.93
C SER A 224 -2.35 16.15 -17.76
N ASN A 225 -2.20 15.10 -18.57
CA ASN A 225 -2.98 13.88 -18.47
C ASN A 225 -2.39 12.93 -17.42
N ALA A 226 -1.06 12.92 -17.23
CA ALA A 226 -0.38 12.11 -16.23
C ALA A 226 -0.73 12.52 -14.80
N LEU A 227 -0.86 13.83 -14.55
CA LEU A 227 -1.06 14.36 -13.20
C LEU A 227 -2.30 13.79 -12.49
N PRO A 228 -3.54 13.86 -13.03
CA PRO A 228 -4.72 13.30 -12.34
C PRO A 228 -4.65 11.78 -12.16
N VAL A 229 -3.98 11.08 -13.07
CA VAL A 229 -3.76 9.63 -12.95
C VAL A 229 -2.83 9.31 -11.79
N LEU A 230 -1.71 10.02 -11.67
CA LEU A 230 -0.75 9.84 -10.57
C LEU A 230 -1.33 10.32 -9.23
N GLU A 231 -2.16 11.38 -9.21
CA GLU A 231 -2.90 11.80 -8.02
C GLU A 231 -3.86 10.71 -7.54
N ARG A 232 -4.57 10.06 -8.47
CA ARG A 232 -5.37 8.87 -8.12
C ARG A 232 -4.52 7.75 -7.54
N GLY A 233 -3.36 7.48 -8.12
CA GLY A 233 -2.39 6.52 -7.59
C GLY A 233 -1.93 6.85 -6.17
N PHE A 234 -1.74 8.14 -5.88
CA PHE A 234 -1.39 8.62 -4.55
C PHE A 234 -2.50 8.34 -3.52
N LEU A 235 -3.77 8.46 -3.91
CA LEU A 235 -4.90 8.14 -3.05
C LEU A 235 -5.08 6.63 -2.81
N LEU A 236 -4.62 5.79 -3.75
CA LEU A 236 -4.74 4.33 -3.64
C LEU A 236 -3.58 3.73 -2.85
N ARG A 237 -2.33 4.05 -3.24
CA ARG A 237 -1.11 3.53 -2.63
C ARG A 237 0.07 4.47 -2.91
N PRO A 238 0.30 5.48 -2.07
CA PRO A 238 1.44 6.36 -2.22
C PRO A 238 2.75 5.59 -1.99
N THR A 239 3.67 5.71 -2.94
CA THR A 239 5.06 5.27 -2.80
C THR A 239 5.99 6.47 -3.00
N SER A 240 7.22 6.41 -2.47
CA SER A 240 8.18 7.51 -2.65
C SER A 240 8.44 7.80 -4.13
N GLU A 241 8.46 6.77 -4.97
CA GLU A 241 8.64 6.90 -6.43
C GLU A 241 7.46 7.58 -7.10
N LEU A 242 6.22 7.20 -6.75
CA LEU A 242 4.99 7.83 -7.28
C LEU A 242 4.96 9.31 -6.90
N VAL A 243 5.32 9.63 -5.66
CA VAL A 243 5.36 11.02 -5.18
C VAL A 243 6.44 11.83 -5.92
N CYS A 244 7.59 11.21 -6.25
CA CYS A 244 8.60 11.82 -7.13
C CYS A 244 8.04 12.08 -8.54
N ASP A 245 7.30 11.14 -9.10
CA ASP A 245 6.71 11.29 -10.44
C ASP A 245 5.64 12.39 -10.46
N LEU A 246 4.84 12.52 -9.40
CA LEU A 246 3.95 13.67 -9.19
C LEU A 246 4.71 14.99 -9.14
N GLY A 247 5.78 15.06 -8.35
CA GLY A 247 6.63 16.24 -8.28
C GLY A 247 7.20 16.64 -9.63
N ARG A 248 7.61 15.66 -10.46
CA ARG A 248 8.05 15.91 -11.83
C ARG A 248 6.95 16.46 -12.70
N CYS A 249 5.71 15.94 -12.64
CA CYS A 249 4.58 16.48 -13.38
C CYS A 249 4.32 17.92 -13.00
N TYR A 250 4.32 18.27 -11.72
CA TYR A 250 4.19 19.67 -11.26
C TYR A 250 5.33 20.54 -11.76
N MET A 251 6.58 20.08 -11.70
CA MET A 251 7.76 20.80 -12.17
C MET A 251 7.65 21.14 -13.66
N TYR A 252 7.29 20.16 -14.53
CA TYR A 252 7.13 20.40 -15.97
C TYR A 252 5.95 21.31 -16.32
N ARG A 253 5.02 21.50 -15.39
CA ARG A 253 3.92 22.47 -15.50
C ARG A 253 4.26 23.85 -14.94
N GLY A 254 5.48 24.07 -14.45
CA GLY A 254 5.91 25.32 -13.82
C GLY A 254 5.36 25.52 -12.40
N GLN A 255 4.76 24.49 -11.79
CA GLN A 255 4.20 24.52 -10.43
C GLN A 255 5.31 24.12 -9.44
N TRP A 256 6.25 25.05 -9.23
CA TRP A 256 7.49 24.79 -8.48
C TRP A 256 7.27 24.48 -7.01
N LYS A 257 6.32 25.17 -6.35
CA LYS A 257 6.01 24.97 -4.93
C LYS A 257 5.41 23.58 -4.68
N GLU A 258 4.48 23.16 -5.51
CA GLU A 258 3.85 21.84 -5.44
C GLU A 258 4.88 20.75 -5.72
N ALA A 259 5.77 20.94 -6.68
CA ALA A 259 6.87 20.04 -6.95
C ALA A 259 7.80 19.87 -5.73
N GLU A 260 8.19 20.97 -5.11
CA GLU A 260 9.01 20.98 -3.89
C GLU A 260 8.33 20.19 -2.75
N GLN A 261 7.05 20.46 -2.49
CA GLN A 261 6.28 19.78 -1.45
C GLN A 261 6.26 18.26 -1.68
N LYS A 262 6.04 17.82 -2.94
CA LYS A 262 6.05 16.39 -3.27
C LYS A 262 7.43 15.77 -3.10
N TYR A 263 8.49 16.43 -3.52
CA TYR A 263 9.85 15.91 -3.34
C TYR A 263 10.27 15.85 -1.86
N ARG A 264 9.90 16.84 -1.04
CA ARG A 264 10.12 16.79 0.42
C ARG A 264 9.35 15.66 1.07
N LEU A 265 8.07 15.48 0.71
CA LEU A 265 7.27 14.35 1.19
C LEU A 265 7.93 13.02 0.82
N ALA A 266 8.34 12.83 -0.43
CA ALA A 266 9.00 11.61 -0.88
C ALA A 266 10.31 11.33 -0.12
N ALA A 267 11.10 12.39 0.17
CA ALA A 267 12.33 12.31 0.94
C ALA A 267 12.09 11.91 2.40
N ASN A 268 11.00 12.41 3.00
CA ASN A 268 10.62 12.08 4.37
C ASN A 268 10.03 10.66 4.46
N MET A 269 9.28 10.21 3.43
CA MET A 269 8.75 8.85 3.37
C MET A 269 9.85 7.79 3.40
N VAL A 270 10.94 7.98 2.65
CA VAL A 270 12.06 7.02 2.58
C VAL A 270 13.39 7.80 2.63
N PRO A 271 13.87 8.19 3.82
CA PRO A 271 15.04 9.06 3.96
C PRO A 271 16.33 8.53 3.34
N ALA A 272 16.52 7.19 3.29
CA ALA A 272 17.69 6.55 2.69
C ALA A 272 17.64 6.47 1.14
N TYR A 273 16.60 7.02 0.51
CA TYR A 273 16.43 7.04 -0.95
C TYR A 273 16.91 8.37 -1.52
N ILE A 274 17.97 8.35 -2.30
CA ILE A 274 18.64 9.57 -2.78
C ILE A 274 17.82 10.34 -3.82
N THR A 275 16.95 9.67 -4.58
CA THR A 275 16.25 10.27 -5.73
C THR A 275 15.41 11.49 -5.37
N PRO A 276 14.62 11.52 -4.29
CA PRO A 276 13.87 12.72 -3.91
C PRO A 276 14.78 13.93 -3.63
N ARG A 277 15.90 13.72 -2.93
CA ARG A 277 16.89 14.76 -2.63
C ARG A 277 17.57 15.27 -3.90
N HIS A 278 17.90 14.38 -4.81
CA HIS A 278 18.43 14.75 -6.11
C HIS A 278 17.44 15.55 -6.95
N LEU A 279 16.15 15.27 -6.85
CA LEU A 279 15.11 16.04 -7.53
C LEU A 279 14.92 17.43 -6.89
N LEU A 280 15.02 17.55 -5.57
CA LEU A 280 15.04 18.85 -4.87
C LEU A 280 16.24 19.68 -5.30
N PHE A 281 17.44 19.09 -5.30
CA PHE A 281 18.64 19.74 -5.79
C PHE A 281 18.44 20.30 -7.20
N LYS A 282 17.93 19.49 -8.14
CA LYS A 282 17.65 19.94 -9.51
C LYS A 282 16.60 21.03 -9.58
N LEU A 283 15.56 20.95 -8.76
CA LEU A 283 14.51 21.94 -8.71
C LEU A 283 15.07 23.31 -8.31
N TYR A 284 15.91 23.36 -7.28
CA TYR A 284 16.53 24.60 -6.80
C TYR A 284 17.57 25.14 -7.78
N ASP A 285 18.37 24.27 -8.37
CA ASP A 285 19.36 24.64 -9.41
C ASP A 285 18.68 25.28 -10.61
N MET A 286 17.59 24.69 -11.13
CA MET A 286 16.78 25.24 -12.23
C MET A 286 16.14 26.60 -11.90
N GLN A 287 15.84 26.87 -10.65
CA GLN A 287 15.28 28.14 -10.18
C GLN A 287 16.36 29.18 -9.84
N GLY A 288 17.65 28.82 -9.96
CA GLY A 288 18.75 29.69 -9.58
C GLY A 288 18.91 29.87 -8.05
N MET A 289 18.25 29.04 -7.25
CA MET A 289 18.32 29.04 -5.78
C MET A 289 19.61 28.35 -5.30
N SER A 290 20.75 29.00 -5.56
CA SER A 290 22.09 28.39 -5.40
C SER A 290 22.38 27.96 -3.95
N ARG A 291 21.83 28.65 -2.95
CA ARG A 291 22.02 28.31 -1.54
C ARG A 291 21.32 26.99 -1.19
N GLU A 292 20.04 26.87 -1.55
CA GLU A 292 19.22 25.69 -1.29
C GLU A 292 19.75 24.48 -2.09
N ALA A 293 20.14 24.70 -3.34
CA ALA A 293 20.79 23.68 -4.17
C ALA A 293 22.10 23.19 -3.53
N GLY A 294 22.91 24.10 -2.98
CA GLY A 294 24.14 23.77 -2.27
C GLY A 294 23.88 22.90 -1.03
N GLN A 295 22.88 23.27 -0.23
CA GLN A 295 22.51 22.49 0.97
C GLN A 295 22.06 21.06 0.61
N GLU A 296 21.24 20.90 -0.43
CA GLU A 296 20.83 19.56 -0.88
C GLU A 296 22.02 18.79 -1.49
N ALA A 297 22.94 19.44 -2.18
CA ALA A 297 24.15 18.83 -2.71
C ALA A 297 25.06 18.29 -1.59
N GLU A 298 25.35 19.08 -0.57
CA GLU A 298 26.12 18.67 0.62
C GLU A 298 25.44 17.51 1.35
N TYR A 299 24.12 17.58 1.55
CA TYR A 299 23.35 16.52 2.18
C TYR A 299 23.43 15.21 1.39
N MET A 300 23.30 15.23 0.05
CA MET A 300 23.42 14.03 -0.79
C MET A 300 24.81 13.35 -0.70
N LEU A 301 25.88 14.10 -0.42
CA LEU A 301 27.22 13.53 -0.28
C LEU A 301 27.37 12.76 1.04
N THR A 302 26.73 13.23 2.11
CA THR A 302 26.87 12.71 3.47
C THR A 302 25.77 11.73 3.86
N MET A 303 24.55 11.83 3.24
CA MET A 303 23.42 10.99 3.62
C MET A 303 23.72 9.50 3.47
N PRO A 304 23.28 8.66 4.44
CA PRO A 304 23.38 7.21 4.31
C PRO A 304 22.40 6.71 3.24
N VAL A 305 22.82 5.71 2.45
CA VAL A 305 22.00 5.05 1.43
C VAL A 305 22.04 3.54 1.64
N LYS A 306 20.90 2.86 1.39
CA LYS A 306 20.81 1.40 1.54
C LYS A 306 21.69 0.65 0.54
N ILE A 307 21.69 1.10 -0.71
CA ILE A 307 22.38 0.46 -1.83
C ILE A 307 23.03 1.54 -2.69
N VAL A 308 24.30 1.39 -2.96
CA VAL A 308 25.01 2.26 -3.91
C VAL A 308 24.81 1.70 -5.32
N ASN A 309 23.99 2.38 -6.11
CA ASN A 309 23.70 2.06 -7.49
C ASN A 309 24.06 3.22 -8.44
N SER A 310 23.86 3.04 -9.73
CA SER A 310 24.17 4.06 -10.74
C SER A 310 23.47 5.40 -10.50
N SER A 311 22.26 5.39 -9.93
CA SER A 311 21.51 6.61 -9.57
C SER A 311 22.19 7.37 -8.44
N VAL A 312 22.68 6.67 -7.42
CA VAL A 312 23.44 7.26 -6.29
C VAL A 312 24.75 7.86 -6.78
N ILE A 313 25.50 7.11 -7.62
CA ILE A 313 26.77 7.57 -8.18
C ILE A 313 26.56 8.84 -9.00
N ARG A 314 25.54 8.85 -9.86
CA ARG A 314 25.19 10.01 -10.70
C ARG A 314 24.78 11.22 -9.86
N ALA A 315 23.90 11.05 -8.88
CA ALA A 315 23.42 12.12 -8.01
C ALA A 315 24.58 12.76 -7.23
N ARG A 316 25.43 11.93 -6.61
CA ARG A 316 26.64 12.41 -5.89
C ARG A 316 27.67 13.04 -6.82
N GLY A 317 27.83 12.53 -8.05
CA GLY A 317 28.69 13.14 -9.07
C GLY A 317 28.23 14.54 -9.44
N GLN A 318 26.93 14.74 -9.68
CA GLN A 318 26.35 16.06 -9.97
C GLN A 318 26.49 17.01 -8.78
N ALA A 319 26.23 16.55 -7.55
CA ALA A 319 26.42 17.34 -6.36
C ALA A 319 27.86 17.86 -6.19
N ARG A 320 28.87 16.98 -6.39
CA ARG A 320 30.29 17.38 -6.34
C ARG A 320 30.64 18.41 -7.40
N ALA A 321 30.19 18.20 -8.63
CA ALA A 321 30.45 19.13 -9.74
C ALA A 321 29.83 20.51 -9.48
N PHE A 322 28.61 20.56 -8.94
CA PHE A 322 27.95 21.82 -8.57
C PHE A 322 28.72 22.57 -7.48
N LEU A 323 29.07 21.90 -6.38
CA LEU A 323 29.79 22.54 -5.28
C LEU A 323 31.16 23.08 -5.76
N LYS A 324 31.91 22.31 -6.57
CA LYS A 324 33.20 22.73 -7.12
C LYS A 324 33.06 23.91 -8.10
N SER A 325 31.91 24.10 -8.76
CA SER A 325 31.68 25.25 -9.65
C SER A 325 31.37 26.55 -8.90
N LYS A 326 31.14 26.48 -7.59
CA LYS A 326 30.79 27.60 -6.71
C LYS A 326 31.96 28.03 -5.82
N GLU A 327 33.02 27.20 -5.72
CA GLU A 327 34.31 27.55 -5.13
C GLU A 327 35.09 28.44 -6.12
#